data_65b722a70b845be7a380e3e171c219d7
#
_entry.id   65b722a70b845be7a380e3e171c219d7
#
_cell.length_a   1.000
_cell.length_b   1.000
_cell.length_c   1.000
_cell.angle_alpha   90.00
_cell.angle_beta   90.00
_cell.angle_gamma   90.00
#
_symmetry.space_group_name_H-M   'P 1'
#
loop_
_entity.id
_entity.type
_entity.pdbx_description
1 polymer ?
#
loop_
_entity_poly.entity_id
_entity_poly.type
_entity_poly.pdbx_seq_one_letter_code
_entity_poly.pdbx_strand_id
1 'polypeptide(L)'
;MTSRKDTSQTDNHFHHVTPFGAAASLQGQLLIASPHIDANRFQHSVIMMCQHDQNAAMGVVINQRSAQLDLWHLCETLEMGAPRFHGDQQVYIGGPVESTRGFVLHSQDHMRPESVAVTHEIGLTSSVSILRDITNGTGPVHSIVSLGYAG
;
A
#
# COMPACT_ATOMS: atom_id res chain seq x y z
N MET A 1 -4.23 25.08 -68.38
CA MET A 1 -5.34 25.22 -67.43
C MET A 1 -5.33 24.02 -66.51
N THR A 2 -4.64 24.10 -65.42
CA THR A 2 -4.52 22.95 -64.53
C THR A 2 -4.53 23.47 -63.13
N SER A 3 -5.61 23.20 -62.43
CA SER A 3 -5.79 23.52 -60.99
C SER A 3 -5.08 22.52 -60.13
N ARG A 4 -4.12 22.97 -59.37
CA ARG A 4 -3.50 22.18 -58.30
C ARG A 4 -4.34 22.33 -57.05
N LYS A 5 -4.89 21.23 -56.55
CA LYS A 5 -5.43 21.12 -55.20
C LYS A 5 -4.31 20.73 -54.26
N ASP A 6 -3.97 21.64 -53.41
CA ASP A 6 -3.10 21.40 -52.27
C ASP A 6 -3.97 20.83 -51.15
N THR A 7 -3.70 19.61 -50.73
CA THR A 7 -4.41 18.96 -49.62
C THR A 7 -3.41 18.85 -48.47
N SER A 8 -3.32 19.88 -47.68
CA SER A 8 -2.63 19.81 -46.38
C SER A 8 -3.49 19.03 -45.41
N GLN A 9 -3.11 17.79 -45.22
CA GLN A 9 -3.68 16.92 -44.20
C GLN A 9 -3.02 17.28 -42.86
N THR A 10 -3.70 18.06 -42.06
CA THR A 10 -3.36 18.31 -40.67
C THR A 10 -3.79 17.09 -39.88
N ASP A 11 -2.81 16.26 -39.53
CA ASP A 11 -2.99 15.17 -38.54
C ASP A 11 -3.32 15.76 -37.16
N ASN A 12 -4.60 15.86 -36.91
CA ASN A 12 -5.12 16.23 -35.60
C ASN A 12 -5.01 14.99 -34.69
N HIS A 13 -3.87 14.84 -34.01
CA HIS A 13 -3.73 13.92 -32.92
C HIS A 13 -4.56 14.43 -31.73
N PHE A 14 -5.87 14.20 -31.80
CA PHE A 14 -6.69 14.25 -30.60
C PHE A 14 -6.29 13.09 -29.71
N HIS A 15 -5.54 13.40 -28.67
CA HIS A 15 -5.45 12.51 -27.54
C HIS A 15 -6.88 12.23 -27.08
N HIS A 16 -7.31 10.98 -27.21
CA HIS A 16 -8.53 10.49 -26.64
C HIS A 16 -8.44 10.69 -25.12
N VAL A 17 -8.96 11.81 -24.67
CA VAL A 17 -9.34 11.96 -23.26
C VAL A 17 -10.56 11.07 -23.12
N THR A 18 -10.38 9.89 -22.53
CA THR A 18 -11.49 9.04 -22.12
C THR A 18 -12.42 9.89 -21.26
N PRO A 19 -13.71 10.01 -21.59
CA PRO A 19 -14.64 10.71 -20.72
C PRO A 19 -14.63 9.99 -19.37
N PHE A 20 -14.76 10.76 -18.29
CA PHE A 20 -14.91 10.30 -16.90
C PHE A 20 -15.99 9.21 -16.81
N GLY A 21 -15.69 8.01 -17.23
CA GLY A 21 -16.39 6.80 -16.90
C GLY A 21 -15.76 6.21 -15.66
N ALA A 22 -16.54 5.60 -14.80
CA ALA A 22 -16.24 5.05 -13.49
C ALA A 22 -14.72 4.96 -13.21
N ALA A 23 -14.22 5.80 -12.30
CA ALA A 23 -12.80 5.92 -12.04
C ALA A 23 -12.21 4.51 -11.85
N ALA A 24 -11.21 4.17 -12.66
CA ALA A 24 -10.54 2.89 -12.56
C ALA A 24 -10.01 2.71 -11.13
N SER A 25 -10.19 1.52 -10.54
CA SER A 25 -9.71 1.24 -9.20
C SER A 25 -8.19 1.47 -9.13
N LEU A 26 -7.75 2.15 -8.08
CA LEU A 26 -6.34 2.35 -7.77
C LEU A 26 -5.78 1.24 -6.88
N GLN A 27 -6.56 0.22 -6.57
CA GLN A 27 -6.09 -0.92 -5.77
C GLN A 27 -4.85 -1.55 -6.40
N GLY A 28 -3.85 -1.81 -5.58
CA GLY A 28 -2.56 -2.33 -6.03
C GLY A 28 -1.62 -1.27 -6.62
N GLN A 29 -2.03 0.00 -6.69
CA GLN A 29 -1.17 1.09 -7.15
C GLN A 29 -0.43 1.73 -5.98
N LEU A 30 0.72 2.34 -6.27
CA LEU A 30 1.44 3.19 -5.34
C LEU A 30 1.05 4.65 -5.56
N LEU A 31 0.64 5.32 -4.50
CA LEU A 31 0.50 6.77 -4.47
C LEU A 31 1.76 7.39 -3.87
N ILE A 32 2.35 8.32 -4.60
CA ILE A 32 3.54 9.05 -4.15
C ILE A 32 3.12 10.47 -3.84
N ALA A 33 3.40 10.93 -2.61
CA ALA A 33 3.07 12.27 -2.19
C ALA A 33 3.80 13.32 -3.04
N SER A 34 3.05 14.31 -3.54
CA SER A 34 3.64 15.46 -4.21
C SER A 34 4.55 16.23 -3.25
N PRO A 35 5.69 16.78 -3.72
CA PRO A 35 6.54 17.66 -2.89
C PRO A 35 5.79 18.88 -2.33
N HIS A 36 4.69 19.28 -2.96
CA HIS A 36 3.89 20.46 -2.60
C HIS A 36 2.65 20.12 -1.76
N ILE A 37 2.56 18.88 -1.23
CA ILE A 37 1.43 18.52 -0.38
C ILE A 37 1.50 19.27 0.94
N ASP A 38 0.44 20.04 1.27
CA ASP A 38 0.37 20.81 2.50
C ASP A 38 0.10 19.96 3.76
N ALA A 39 -0.33 18.72 3.56
CA ALA A 39 -0.63 17.80 4.64
C ALA A 39 0.66 17.20 5.23
N ASN A 40 1.15 17.74 6.34
CA ASN A 40 2.38 17.29 7.02
C ASN A 40 2.43 15.78 7.29
N ARG A 41 1.28 15.14 7.45
CA ARG A 41 1.17 13.68 7.73
C ARG A 41 1.58 12.79 6.57
N PHE A 42 1.48 13.31 5.34
CA PHE A 42 1.73 12.54 4.12
C PHE A 42 2.96 13.05 3.34
N GLN A 43 3.67 14.03 3.87
CA GLN A 43 4.89 14.49 3.22
C GLN A 43 5.87 13.33 3.02
N HIS A 44 6.41 13.22 1.81
CA HIS A 44 7.33 12.17 1.39
C HIS A 44 6.77 10.74 1.53
N SER A 45 5.45 10.57 1.66
CA SER A 45 4.84 9.25 1.80
C SER A 45 4.74 8.52 0.46
N VAL A 46 4.95 7.21 0.54
CA VAL A 46 4.56 6.25 -0.48
C VAL A 46 3.48 5.37 0.12
N ILE A 47 2.32 5.33 -0.50
CA ILE A 47 1.14 4.61 0.00
C ILE A 47 0.81 3.47 -0.96
N MET A 48 0.75 2.25 -0.45
CA MET A 48 0.18 1.12 -1.17
C MET A 48 -1.34 1.17 -1.05
N MET A 49 -2.04 1.31 -2.16
CA MET A 49 -3.52 1.26 -2.18
C MET A 49 -4.00 -0.17 -2.03
N CYS A 50 -4.58 -0.46 -0.88
CA CYS A 50 -5.03 -1.81 -0.52
C CYS A 50 -6.48 -2.07 -0.93
N GLN A 51 -7.30 -1.03 -0.93
CA GLN A 51 -8.69 -1.05 -1.38
C GLN A 51 -9.04 0.27 -2.03
N HIS A 52 -9.76 0.21 -3.15
CA HIS A 52 -10.30 1.40 -3.80
C HIS A 52 -11.53 1.02 -4.62
N ASP A 53 -12.67 1.55 -4.23
CA ASP A 53 -13.92 1.45 -4.94
C ASP A 53 -14.70 2.79 -4.88
N GLN A 54 -15.95 2.81 -5.31
CA GLN A 54 -16.78 4.03 -5.33
C GLN A 54 -17.15 4.55 -3.93
N ASN A 55 -17.02 3.73 -2.89
CA ASN A 55 -17.47 4.04 -1.54
C ASN A 55 -16.33 4.22 -0.55
N ALA A 56 -15.17 3.63 -0.82
CA ALA A 56 -14.06 3.61 0.12
C ALA A 56 -12.71 3.58 -0.59
N ALA A 57 -11.73 4.18 0.07
CA ALA A 57 -10.32 4.05 -0.26
C ALA A 57 -9.55 3.74 1.03
N MET A 58 -8.64 2.78 0.97
CA MET A 58 -7.75 2.44 2.06
C MET A 58 -6.36 2.16 1.52
N GLY A 59 -5.36 2.78 2.10
CA GLY A 59 -3.96 2.54 1.79
C GLY A 59 -3.09 2.45 3.03
N VAL A 60 -1.91 1.91 2.87
CA VAL A 60 -0.90 1.80 3.93
C VAL A 60 0.35 2.52 3.49
N VAL A 61 0.83 3.46 4.31
CA VAL A 61 2.13 4.10 4.10
C VAL A 61 3.23 3.07 4.35
N ILE A 62 4.12 2.89 3.39
CA ILE A 62 5.12 1.81 3.41
C ILE A 62 6.56 2.28 3.62
N ASN A 63 6.79 3.58 3.71
CA ASN A 63 8.13 4.14 3.80
C ASN A 63 8.38 5.04 5.03
N GLN A 64 7.44 5.10 5.97
CA GLN A 64 7.62 5.83 7.22
C GLN A 64 7.86 4.86 8.37
N ARG A 65 9.10 4.75 8.84
CA ARG A 65 9.47 3.88 9.95
C ARG A 65 9.07 4.52 11.28
N SER A 66 8.59 3.71 12.22
CA SER A 66 8.39 4.16 13.59
C SER A 66 9.75 4.38 14.26
N ALA A 67 9.94 5.54 14.89
CA ALA A 67 11.12 5.81 15.72
C ALA A 67 11.01 5.23 17.14
N GLN A 68 9.81 4.85 17.54
CA GLN A 68 9.48 4.47 18.92
C GLN A 68 9.18 2.98 19.09
N LEU A 69 8.83 2.30 18.00
CA LEU A 69 8.36 0.93 18.05
C LEU A 69 9.03 0.10 16.96
N ASP A 70 9.62 -1.01 17.36
CA ASP A 70 10.06 -2.08 16.49
C ASP A 70 9.21 -3.34 16.72
N LEU A 71 9.44 -4.38 15.93
CA LEU A 71 8.67 -5.61 16.04
C LEU A 71 8.93 -6.36 17.36
N TRP A 72 10.12 -6.20 17.93
CA TRP A 72 10.45 -6.79 19.23
C TRP A 72 9.54 -6.21 20.33
N HIS A 73 9.47 -4.90 20.44
CA HIS A 73 8.59 -4.22 21.41
C HIS A 73 7.12 -4.51 21.17
N LEU A 74 6.71 -4.64 19.88
CA LEU A 74 5.35 -5.02 19.54
C LEU A 74 5.04 -6.44 20.05
N CYS A 75 5.94 -7.39 19.88
CA CYS A 75 5.79 -8.76 20.38
C CYS A 75 5.71 -8.82 21.91
N GLU A 76 6.53 -8.03 22.60
CA GLU A 76 6.46 -7.88 24.06
C GLU A 76 5.09 -7.36 24.51
N THR A 77 4.62 -6.28 23.87
CA THR A 77 3.31 -5.67 24.18
C THR A 77 2.14 -6.64 23.95
N LEU A 78 2.25 -7.50 22.95
CA LEU A 78 1.24 -8.50 22.61
C LEU A 78 1.46 -9.86 23.34
N GLU A 79 2.40 -9.93 24.24
CA GLU A 79 2.75 -11.15 25.02
C GLU A 79 3.03 -12.37 24.11
N MET A 80 3.67 -12.14 22.96
CA MET A 80 3.92 -13.17 21.95
C MET A 80 5.24 -13.94 22.16
N GLY A 81 6.03 -13.53 23.15
CA GLY A 81 7.37 -14.06 23.35
C GLY A 81 8.41 -13.44 22.41
N ALA A 82 9.67 -13.84 22.58
CA ALA A 82 10.77 -13.36 21.77
C ALA A 82 10.66 -13.86 20.33
N PRO A 83 10.75 -12.97 19.34
CA PRO A 83 10.73 -13.37 17.94
C PRO A 83 11.94 -14.22 17.56
N ARG A 84 11.72 -15.25 16.74
CA ARG A 84 12.76 -16.23 16.33
C ARG A 84 13.44 -15.88 15.02
N PHE A 85 13.42 -14.62 14.60
CA PHE A 85 14.01 -14.24 13.33
C PHE A 85 15.18 -13.27 13.49
N HIS A 86 16.05 -13.27 12.50
CA HIS A 86 17.15 -12.34 12.39
C HIS A 86 16.90 -11.44 11.17
N GLY A 87 16.84 -10.13 11.37
CA GLY A 87 16.63 -9.18 10.29
C GLY A 87 16.18 -7.81 10.77
N ASP A 88 16.00 -6.88 9.82
CA ASP A 88 15.48 -5.55 10.11
C ASP A 88 13.99 -5.65 10.48
N GLN A 89 13.73 -5.35 11.72
CA GLN A 89 12.48 -5.60 12.42
C GLN A 89 11.68 -4.32 12.58
N GLN A 90 11.67 -3.51 11.54
CA GLN A 90 11.00 -2.21 11.57
C GLN A 90 9.48 -2.36 11.60
N VAL A 91 8.86 -1.53 12.42
CA VAL A 91 7.41 -1.26 12.36
C VAL A 91 7.23 0.09 11.66
N TYR A 92 6.28 0.16 10.76
CA TYR A 92 5.98 1.36 9.98
C TYR A 92 4.75 2.07 10.52
N ILE A 93 4.67 3.37 10.27
CA ILE A 93 3.47 4.18 10.52
C ILE A 93 2.65 4.16 9.25
N GLY A 94 1.63 3.31 9.20
CA GLY A 94 0.82 3.07 8.00
C GLY A 94 -0.18 4.18 7.69
N GLY A 95 -0.48 5.03 8.67
CA GLY A 95 -1.36 6.18 8.49
C GLY A 95 -2.02 6.63 9.79
N PRO A 96 -2.80 7.73 9.73
CA PRO A 96 -3.40 8.34 10.92
C PRO A 96 -4.68 7.68 11.41
N VAL A 97 -5.31 6.81 10.60
CA VAL A 97 -6.57 6.16 10.95
C VAL A 97 -6.27 4.88 11.72
N GLU A 98 -7.00 4.63 12.81
CA GLU A 98 -6.80 3.47 13.69
C GLU A 98 -5.32 3.24 14.03
N SER A 99 -4.63 4.24 14.52
CA SER A 99 -3.15 4.27 14.69
C SER A 99 -2.57 3.18 15.59
N THR A 100 -3.40 2.46 16.34
CA THR A 100 -3.00 1.33 17.19
C THR A 100 -3.29 -0.03 16.56
N ARG A 101 -4.01 -0.08 15.44
CA ARG A 101 -4.33 -1.31 14.74
C ARG A 101 -3.19 -1.73 13.83
N GLY A 102 -2.79 -2.99 13.96
CA GLY A 102 -1.75 -3.57 13.11
C GLY A 102 -2.27 -3.99 11.74
N PHE A 103 -1.46 -3.72 10.72
CA PHE A 103 -1.65 -4.18 9.35
C PHE A 103 -0.35 -4.77 8.84
N VAL A 104 -0.43 -5.91 8.18
CA VAL A 104 0.72 -6.56 7.58
C VAL A 104 0.46 -6.69 6.08
N LEU A 105 1.26 -5.97 5.29
CA LEU A 105 1.39 -6.23 3.86
C LEU A 105 2.39 -7.36 3.68
N HIS A 106 2.07 -8.36 2.88
CA HIS A 106 2.94 -9.52 2.74
C HIS A 106 2.81 -10.19 1.37
N SER A 107 3.81 -10.99 1.03
CA SER A 107 3.78 -11.84 -0.15
C SER A 107 2.69 -12.91 -0.03
N GLN A 108 2.10 -13.30 -1.18
CA GLN A 108 0.97 -14.24 -1.21
C GLN A 108 1.34 -15.71 -0.97
N ASP A 109 2.60 -16.04 -0.76
CA ASP A 109 3.05 -17.38 -0.39
C ASP A 109 2.50 -17.85 0.96
N HIS A 110 1.97 -16.93 1.78
CA HIS A 110 1.39 -17.21 3.09
C HIS A 110 0.11 -16.41 3.32
N MET A 111 -0.99 -16.88 2.75
CA MET A 111 -2.32 -16.30 2.96
C MET A 111 -3.06 -17.04 4.09
N ARG A 112 -3.69 -16.28 4.97
CA ARG A 112 -4.57 -16.79 6.01
C ARG A 112 -6.03 -16.59 5.62
N PRO A 113 -6.98 -17.25 6.27
CA PRO A 113 -8.42 -17.08 5.96
C PRO A 113 -8.89 -15.61 6.04
N GLU A 114 -8.30 -14.84 6.95
CA GLU A 114 -8.58 -13.42 7.15
C GLU A 114 -7.76 -12.47 6.26
N SER A 115 -6.87 -13.00 5.44
CA SER A 115 -6.08 -12.21 4.49
C SER A 115 -6.92 -11.76 3.31
N VAL A 116 -6.67 -10.54 2.84
CA VAL A 116 -7.28 -9.98 1.64
C VAL A 116 -6.22 -9.83 0.56
N ALA A 117 -6.50 -10.28 -0.65
CA ALA A 117 -5.60 -10.07 -1.77
C ALA A 117 -5.66 -8.59 -2.22
N VAL A 118 -4.52 -7.91 -2.21
CA VAL A 118 -4.36 -6.55 -2.76
C VAL A 118 -4.05 -6.63 -4.24
N THR A 119 -3.09 -7.48 -4.60
CA THR A 119 -2.73 -7.86 -5.98
C THR A 119 -2.56 -9.37 -6.04
N HIS A 120 -2.16 -9.92 -7.20
CA HIS A 120 -1.81 -11.34 -7.33
C HIS A 120 -0.51 -11.73 -6.59
N GLU A 121 0.26 -10.76 -6.10
CA GLU A 121 1.53 -10.98 -5.39
C GLU A 121 1.49 -10.50 -3.94
N ILE A 122 0.56 -9.61 -3.59
CA ILE A 122 0.50 -8.92 -2.30
C ILE A 122 -0.81 -9.20 -1.60
N GLY A 123 -0.72 -9.62 -0.35
CA GLY A 123 -1.82 -9.74 0.59
C GLY A 123 -1.76 -8.69 1.68
N LEU A 124 -2.90 -8.43 2.30
CA LEU A 124 -3.05 -7.60 3.50
C LEU A 124 -3.73 -8.42 4.58
N THR A 125 -3.16 -8.43 5.78
CA THR A 125 -3.76 -9.10 6.94
C THR A 125 -3.70 -8.17 8.15
N SER A 126 -4.80 -8.04 8.88
CA SER A 126 -4.88 -7.23 10.11
C SER A 126 -5.07 -8.06 11.39
N SER A 127 -4.70 -9.32 11.34
CA SER A 127 -4.82 -10.27 12.44
C SER A 127 -3.49 -10.51 13.15
N VAL A 128 -3.54 -10.69 14.46
CA VAL A 128 -2.37 -11.05 15.28
C VAL A 128 -1.79 -12.40 14.87
N SER A 129 -2.57 -13.26 14.24
CA SER A 129 -2.12 -14.59 13.80
C SER A 129 -0.97 -14.51 12.80
N ILE A 130 -1.00 -13.55 11.85
CA ILE A 130 0.10 -13.37 10.88
C ILE A 130 1.39 -12.92 11.58
N LEU A 131 1.29 -12.08 12.61
CA LEU A 131 2.45 -11.68 13.41
C LEU A 131 3.07 -12.86 14.13
N ARG A 132 2.26 -13.79 14.66
CA ARG A 132 2.77 -15.01 15.27
C ARG A 132 3.50 -15.89 14.27
N ASP A 133 2.99 -16.02 13.06
CA ASP A 133 3.67 -16.78 12.02
C ASP A 133 5.01 -16.14 11.66
N ILE A 134 5.05 -14.82 11.49
CA ILE A 134 6.28 -14.07 11.22
C ILE A 134 7.28 -14.28 12.37
N THR A 135 6.85 -14.13 13.61
CA THR A 135 7.73 -14.24 14.78
C THR A 135 8.23 -15.66 15.01
N ASN A 136 7.47 -16.66 14.60
CA ASN A 136 7.87 -18.07 14.66
C ASN A 136 8.73 -18.52 13.47
N GLY A 137 8.93 -17.65 12.46
CA GLY A 137 9.69 -18.00 11.26
C GLY A 137 8.91 -18.88 10.27
N THR A 138 7.59 -18.95 10.42
CA THR A 138 6.67 -19.73 9.55
C THR A 138 5.76 -18.84 8.71
N GLY A 139 6.01 -17.54 8.71
CA GLY A 139 5.22 -16.54 7.99
C GLY A 139 5.64 -16.35 6.53
N PRO A 140 5.12 -15.30 5.89
CA PRO A 140 5.44 -14.97 4.51
C PRO A 140 6.93 -14.65 4.31
N VAL A 141 7.43 -14.89 3.10
CA VAL A 141 8.83 -14.59 2.74
C VAL A 141 9.13 -13.10 2.86
N HIS A 142 8.18 -12.26 2.45
CA HIS A 142 8.30 -10.80 2.56
C HIS A 142 7.12 -10.22 3.33
N SER A 143 7.40 -9.30 4.24
CA SER A 143 6.34 -8.60 4.99
C SER A 143 6.77 -7.20 5.44
N ILE A 144 5.80 -6.33 5.53
CA ILE A 144 5.87 -4.99 6.13
C ILE A 144 4.81 -4.93 7.22
N VAL A 145 5.24 -4.73 8.46
CA VAL A 145 4.34 -4.54 9.60
C VAL A 145 4.14 -3.05 9.83
N SER A 146 2.90 -2.62 9.87
CA SER A 146 2.56 -1.21 10.07
C SER A 146 1.45 -1.02 11.10
N LEU A 147 1.38 0.16 11.69
CA LEU A 147 0.29 0.59 12.55
C LEU A 147 -0.50 1.71 11.88
N GLY A 148 -1.83 1.58 11.91
CA GLY A 148 -2.74 2.50 11.25
C GLY A 148 -2.76 2.39 9.74
N TYR A 149 -3.63 3.17 9.13
CA TYR A 149 -3.78 3.26 7.68
C TYR A 149 -4.16 4.68 7.21
N ALA A 150 -4.07 4.93 5.92
CA ALA A 150 -4.57 6.11 5.23
C ALA A 150 -5.94 5.78 4.61
N GLY A 151 -6.94 6.59 4.92
CA GLY A 151 -8.31 6.43 4.44
C GLY A 151 -8.91 7.72 3.92
#